data_70abfe47703d6676f01e652dafc5e7e0
#
_entry.id   70abfe47703d6676f01e652dafc5e7e0
#
_cell.length_a   1.000
_cell.length_b   1.000
_cell.length_c   1.000
_cell.angle_alpha   90.00
_cell.angle_beta   90.00
_cell.angle_gamma   90.00
#
_symmetry.space_group_name_H-M   'P 1'
#
loop_
_entity.id
_entity.type
_entity.pdbx_description
1 polymer ?
#
loop_
_entity_poly.entity_id
_entity_poly.type
_entity_poly.pdbx_seq_one_letter_code
_entity_poly.pdbx_strand_id
1 'polypeptide(L)'
;MKTDKEIAEIIYYDCGEVTALGFYINGFLSDQIKYNYKFLIKREKPSFLKHPSFTGEWGKFVLRLGLFEFKNGNNNFFFSIDRSDHSTNFKNEGYIIPLLEIVKYYFKANYNATAIDNDPEIKKYRDKIIPIGPSFPLHIENMIKFMPRVLPGKNNNWTFKESKERLNLMFRNPRLSYLRGLRNTETDLNVFFVMPYYPNQKILNEFRFEVMKALQKHVKTNLIIGFAPTQKLPENHQYFEQPVYEMRTYFRNLARSKVAIYVRGPHDGLSSKLGQLLALGKPIIGQTIHNNKELYYQNPFFNEQFAYDEPEDIAKQVQELLQHPEKAASFAKANANTFDTKFSPEITVSKIIEKLFD
;
A
#
# COMPACT_ATOMS: atom_id res chain seq x y z
N MET A 1 -3.06 47.43 -1.64
CA MET A 1 -2.30 46.46 -2.42
C MET A 1 -2.55 45.08 -1.81
N LYS A 2 -3.28 44.19 -2.50
CA LYS A 2 -3.33 42.78 -2.10
C LYS A 2 -1.94 42.22 -2.43
N THR A 3 -1.13 41.93 -1.43
CA THR A 3 0.04 41.10 -1.61
C THR A 3 -0.48 39.75 -2.12
N ASP A 4 -0.21 39.41 -3.39
CA ASP A 4 -0.43 38.07 -3.91
C ASP A 4 0.37 37.13 -2.98
N LYS A 5 -0.32 36.49 -2.06
CA LYS A 5 0.29 35.43 -1.26
C LYS A 5 0.74 34.36 -2.24
N GLU A 6 2.03 34.17 -2.31
CA GLU A 6 2.65 33.14 -3.13
C GLU A 6 1.98 31.79 -2.77
N ILE A 7 1.40 31.14 -3.78
CA ILE A 7 0.69 29.88 -3.57
C ILE A 7 1.74 28.79 -3.41
N ALA A 8 1.65 28.01 -2.34
CA ALA A 8 2.56 26.89 -2.12
C ALA A 8 2.51 25.87 -3.28
N GLU A 9 3.62 25.21 -3.54
CA GLU A 9 3.72 24.19 -4.56
C GLU A 9 4.18 22.86 -3.94
N ILE A 10 3.53 21.75 -4.31
CA ILE A 10 3.98 20.39 -4.07
C ILE A 10 4.33 19.79 -5.42
N ILE A 11 5.60 19.47 -5.62
CA ILE A 11 6.12 18.99 -6.88
C ILE A 11 6.47 17.52 -6.74
N TYR A 12 5.78 16.64 -7.45
CA TYR A 12 6.15 15.24 -7.59
C TYR A 12 7.18 15.08 -8.70
N TYR A 13 8.29 14.43 -8.41
CA TYR A 13 9.28 14.02 -9.39
C TYR A 13 8.98 12.60 -9.88
N ASP A 14 8.65 12.46 -11.15
CA ASP A 14 8.32 11.17 -11.77
C ASP A 14 9.61 10.35 -12.00
N CYS A 15 10.18 9.87 -10.89
CA CYS A 15 11.41 9.07 -10.88
C CYS A 15 11.14 7.57 -10.97
N GLY A 16 9.88 7.15 -10.90
CA GLY A 16 9.55 5.75 -10.75
C GLY A 16 8.16 5.35 -11.24
N GLU A 17 7.59 4.35 -10.61
CA GLU A 17 6.28 3.83 -10.98
C GLU A 17 5.15 4.70 -10.44
N VAL A 18 4.72 5.68 -11.25
CA VAL A 18 3.59 6.55 -10.93
C VAL A 18 2.32 5.75 -10.56
N THR A 19 2.13 4.59 -11.18
CA THR A 19 0.98 3.71 -10.90
C THR A 19 0.96 3.18 -9.47
N ALA A 20 2.13 2.97 -8.89
CA ALA A 20 2.27 2.53 -7.52
C ALA A 20 1.94 3.64 -6.51
N LEU A 21 2.08 4.90 -6.90
CA LEU A 21 1.82 6.09 -6.09
C LEU A 21 0.43 6.68 -6.28
N GLY A 22 -0.41 6.05 -7.11
CA GLY A 22 -1.76 6.55 -7.42
C GLY A 22 -2.60 6.89 -6.19
N PHE A 23 -2.41 6.16 -5.09
CA PHE A 23 -3.04 6.44 -3.81
C PHE A 23 -2.71 7.86 -3.30
N TYR A 24 -1.43 8.19 -3.19
CA TYR A 24 -0.98 9.49 -2.68
C TYR A 24 -1.23 10.61 -3.67
N ILE A 25 -1.03 10.35 -4.96
CA ILE A 25 -1.28 11.34 -6.02
C ILE A 25 -2.74 11.78 -5.99
N ASN A 26 -3.68 10.85 -5.83
CA ASN A 26 -5.10 11.18 -5.72
C ASN A 26 -5.38 12.06 -4.50
N GLY A 27 -4.78 11.76 -3.35
CA GLY A 27 -4.89 12.60 -2.16
C GLY A 27 -4.34 14.02 -2.39
N PHE A 28 -3.15 14.17 -3.00
CA PHE A 28 -2.61 15.49 -3.34
C PHE A 28 -3.48 16.25 -4.35
N LEU A 29 -4.10 15.56 -5.29
CA LEU A 29 -5.00 16.20 -6.25
C LEU A 29 -6.30 16.68 -5.60
N SER A 30 -6.83 15.94 -4.61
CA SER A 30 -8.10 16.27 -3.94
C SER A 30 -7.97 17.46 -2.99
N ASP A 31 -6.83 17.60 -2.32
CA ASP A 31 -6.64 18.54 -1.22
C ASP A 31 -6.10 19.94 -1.65
N GLN A 32 -5.83 20.14 -2.93
CA GLN A 32 -5.27 21.40 -3.45
C GLN A 32 -6.09 22.64 -3.05
N ILE A 33 -7.42 22.55 -3.11
CA ILE A 33 -8.31 23.67 -2.79
C ILE A 33 -8.31 23.93 -1.26
N LYS A 34 -8.38 22.86 -0.47
CA LYS A 34 -8.47 22.94 0.99
C LYS A 34 -7.25 23.63 1.61
N TYR A 35 -6.05 23.31 1.11
CA TYR A 35 -4.79 23.81 1.66
C TYR A 35 -4.12 24.89 0.81
N ASN A 36 -4.77 25.35 -0.27
CA ASN A 36 -4.31 26.41 -1.16
C ASN A 36 -2.89 26.20 -1.69
N TYR A 37 -2.66 25.06 -2.34
CA TYR A 37 -1.40 24.76 -3.03
C TYR A 37 -1.64 24.28 -4.47
N LYS A 38 -0.59 24.28 -5.29
CA LYS A 38 -0.56 23.67 -6.61
C LYS A 38 0.17 22.34 -6.55
N PHE A 39 -0.44 21.27 -7.04
CA PHE A 39 0.22 19.99 -7.25
C PHE A 39 0.78 19.93 -8.68
N LEU A 40 2.11 19.86 -8.77
CA LEU A 40 2.84 19.84 -10.03
C LEU A 40 3.58 18.51 -10.17
N ILE A 41 3.88 18.16 -11.43
CA ILE A 41 4.62 16.96 -11.73
C ILE A 41 5.75 17.30 -12.67
N LYS A 42 6.98 17.01 -12.28
CA LYS A 42 8.19 17.21 -13.08
C LYS A 42 8.73 15.88 -13.58
N ARG A 43 9.20 15.87 -14.83
CA ARG A 43 9.90 14.71 -15.43
C ARG A 43 11.39 14.72 -15.13
N GLU A 44 11.95 15.91 -15.01
CA GLU A 44 13.38 16.08 -14.75
C GLU A 44 13.67 15.65 -13.32
N LYS A 45 14.62 14.75 -13.18
CA LYS A 45 15.10 14.33 -11.86
C LYS A 45 15.91 15.46 -11.22
N PRO A 46 15.76 15.70 -9.91
CA PRO A 46 16.64 16.60 -9.19
C PRO A 46 18.12 16.22 -9.40
N SER A 47 18.99 17.21 -9.44
CA SER A 47 20.41 17.01 -9.77
C SER A 47 21.12 16.04 -8.81
N PHE A 48 20.75 16.03 -7.53
CA PHE A 48 21.34 15.13 -6.53
C PHE A 48 21.09 13.65 -6.83
N LEU A 49 20.00 13.27 -7.51
CA LEU A 49 19.75 11.89 -7.93
C LEU A 49 20.72 11.38 -9.01
N LYS A 50 21.49 12.28 -9.62
CA LYS A 50 22.58 11.92 -10.55
C LYS A 50 23.86 11.51 -9.83
N HIS A 51 23.95 11.75 -8.52
CA HIS A 51 25.11 11.39 -7.72
C HIS A 51 25.27 9.84 -7.65
N PRO A 52 26.51 9.33 -7.66
CA PRO A 52 26.77 7.87 -7.62
C PRO A 52 26.07 7.12 -6.49
N SER A 53 25.82 7.77 -5.34
CA SER A 53 25.07 7.17 -4.21
C SER A 53 23.65 6.72 -4.56
N PHE A 54 23.07 7.22 -5.67
CA PHE A 54 21.74 6.87 -6.16
C PHE A 54 21.78 6.01 -7.44
N THR A 55 22.96 5.63 -7.92
CA THR A 55 23.14 4.74 -9.08
C THR A 55 23.33 3.30 -8.63
N GLY A 56 23.24 2.34 -9.55
CA GLY A 56 23.35 0.93 -9.21
C GLY A 56 22.19 0.42 -8.35
N GLU A 57 22.50 -0.24 -7.24
CA GLU A 57 21.48 -0.81 -6.34
C GLU A 57 20.56 0.26 -5.74
N TRP A 58 21.13 1.37 -5.31
CA TRP A 58 20.37 2.49 -4.75
C TRP A 58 19.38 3.11 -5.75
N GLY A 59 19.75 3.21 -7.02
CA GLY A 59 18.85 3.71 -8.06
C GLY A 59 17.57 2.89 -8.20
N LYS A 60 17.63 1.58 -7.94
CA LYS A 60 16.43 0.69 -7.96
C LYS A 60 15.45 1.05 -6.86
N PHE A 61 15.93 1.45 -5.69
CA PHE A 61 15.07 1.84 -4.57
C PHE A 61 14.42 3.19 -4.79
N VAL A 62 15.13 4.16 -5.35
CA VAL A 62 14.54 5.45 -5.71
C VAL A 62 13.34 5.28 -6.65
N LEU A 63 13.38 4.29 -7.55
CA LEU A 63 12.27 3.97 -8.43
C LEU A 63 11.01 3.47 -7.71
N ARG A 64 11.13 2.97 -6.48
CA ARG A 64 10.00 2.50 -5.65
C ARG A 64 9.47 3.56 -4.69
N LEU A 65 10.14 4.71 -4.61
CA LEU A 65 9.76 5.82 -3.74
C LEU A 65 9.06 6.92 -4.52
N GLY A 66 8.18 7.64 -3.85
CA GLY A 66 7.75 8.95 -4.28
C GLY A 66 8.72 10.00 -3.76
N LEU A 67 9.35 10.74 -4.66
CA LEU A 67 10.13 11.92 -4.31
C LEU A 67 9.34 13.18 -4.63
N PHE A 68 9.29 14.07 -3.66
CA PHE A 68 8.54 15.31 -3.74
C PHE A 68 9.37 16.48 -3.26
N GLU A 69 9.04 17.68 -3.75
CA GLU A 69 9.55 18.95 -3.26
C GLU A 69 8.38 19.82 -2.80
N PHE A 70 8.51 20.39 -1.63
CA PHE A 70 7.60 21.42 -1.11
C PHE A 70 8.23 22.80 -1.27
N LYS A 71 7.45 23.76 -1.78
CA LYS A 71 7.84 25.16 -1.95
C LYS A 71 6.77 26.08 -1.36
N ASN A 72 7.19 26.95 -0.46
CA ASN A 72 6.31 27.96 0.11
C ASN A 72 7.16 29.19 0.49
N GLY A 73 7.24 30.17 -0.40
CA GLY A 73 8.15 31.31 -0.25
C GLY A 73 9.61 30.86 -0.14
N ASN A 74 10.27 31.20 0.96
CA ASN A 74 11.66 30.81 1.25
C ASN A 74 11.79 29.41 1.86
N ASN A 75 10.67 28.74 2.19
CA ASN A 75 10.69 27.40 2.79
C ASN A 75 10.60 26.32 1.70
N ASN A 76 11.77 25.88 1.23
CA ASN A 76 11.88 24.89 0.17
C ASN A 76 12.64 23.66 0.66
N PHE A 77 12.04 22.46 0.55
CA PHE A 77 12.70 21.22 0.94
C PHE A 77 12.13 20.02 0.19
N PHE A 78 12.90 18.94 0.17
CA PHE A 78 12.47 17.64 -0.34
C PHE A 78 11.84 16.79 0.76
N PHE A 79 10.88 15.95 0.38
CA PHE A 79 10.34 14.87 1.20
C PHE A 79 10.11 13.62 0.34
N SER A 80 10.01 12.47 1.00
CA SER A 80 9.79 11.21 0.30
C SER A 80 8.65 10.42 0.92
N ILE A 81 7.99 9.59 0.10
CA ILE A 81 6.99 8.61 0.52
C ILE A 81 7.51 7.22 0.13
N ASP A 82 7.83 6.42 1.12
CA ASP A 82 8.36 5.08 0.97
C ASP A 82 7.29 4.01 1.23
N ARG A 83 7.02 3.20 0.20
CA ARG A 83 6.08 2.09 0.22
C ARG A 83 6.75 0.72 0.24
N SER A 84 8.08 0.67 0.37
CA SER A 84 8.78 -0.62 0.39
C SER A 84 8.29 -1.51 1.53
N ASP A 85 8.34 -2.83 1.30
CA ASP A 85 7.87 -3.84 2.26
C ASP A 85 8.82 -4.01 3.47
N HIS A 86 10.03 -3.47 3.40
CA HIS A 86 11.02 -3.57 4.44
C HIS A 86 10.80 -2.54 5.56
N SER A 87 10.74 -3.01 6.78
CA SER A 87 10.73 -2.18 8.01
C SER A 87 12.11 -2.05 8.66
N THR A 88 13.06 -2.90 8.26
CA THR A 88 14.46 -2.93 8.71
C THR A 88 15.38 -2.58 7.56
N ASN A 89 16.64 -2.20 7.85
CA ASN A 89 17.63 -1.92 6.82
C ASN A 89 18.45 -3.17 6.41
N PHE A 90 17.82 -4.33 6.43
CA PHE A 90 18.48 -5.58 6.07
C PHE A 90 19.03 -5.50 4.63
N LYS A 91 20.35 -5.74 4.47
CA LYS A 91 21.08 -5.63 3.20
C LYS A 91 20.89 -4.29 2.47
N ASN A 92 20.70 -3.21 3.21
CA ASN A 92 20.43 -1.87 2.68
C ASN A 92 19.14 -1.77 1.83
N GLU A 93 18.15 -2.65 2.06
CA GLU A 93 16.91 -2.68 1.28
C GLU A 93 15.74 -1.92 1.91
N GLY A 94 15.85 -1.54 3.19
CA GLY A 94 14.74 -0.92 3.94
C GLY A 94 14.69 0.60 3.89
N TYR A 95 15.85 1.24 3.85
CA TYR A 95 15.98 2.69 3.86
C TYR A 95 17.05 3.14 2.89
N ILE A 96 16.88 4.30 2.28
CA ILE A 96 17.89 4.91 1.42
C ILE A 96 18.61 5.99 2.22
N ILE A 97 19.74 5.63 2.84
CA ILE A 97 20.49 6.52 3.72
C ILE A 97 20.85 7.86 3.04
N PRO A 98 21.38 7.90 1.80
CA PRO A 98 21.64 9.16 1.12
C PRO A 98 20.41 10.04 0.94
N LEU A 99 19.20 9.43 0.83
CA LEU A 99 17.97 10.19 0.72
C LEU A 99 17.52 10.74 2.09
N LEU A 100 17.70 9.97 3.17
CA LEU A 100 17.44 10.44 4.54
C LEU A 100 18.31 11.67 4.92
N GLU A 101 19.48 11.80 4.35
CA GLU A 101 20.34 12.98 4.55
C GLU A 101 19.73 14.24 3.93
N ILE A 102 19.11 14.11 2.76
CA ILE A 102 18.63 15.21 1.92
C ILE A 102 17.22 15.67 2.28
N VAL A 103 16.29 14.69 2.57
CA VAL A 103 14.89 15.02 2.80
C VAL A 103 14.66 15.59 4.21
N LYS A 104 13.71 16.53 4.32
CA LYS A 104 13.23 17.01 5.62
C LYS A 104 12.35 15.96 6.30
N TYR A 105 11.48 15.28 5.52
CA TYR A 105 10.58 14.24 6.00
C TYR A 105 10.65 12.99 5.12
N TYR A 106 10.63 11.83 5.76
CA TYR A 106 10.61 10.51 5.13
C TYR A 106 9.38 9.74 5.62
N PHE A 107 8.31 9.77 4.84
CA PHE A 107 7.05 9.09 5.18
C PHE A 107 7.16 7.60 4.84
N LYS A 108 7.01 6.73 5.85
CA LYS A 108 7.24 5.28 5.74
C LYS A 108 5.97 4.47 5.94
N ALA A 109 5.55 3.67 4.94
CA ALA A 109 4.39 2.81 5.05
C ALA A 109 4.64 1.58 5.94
N ASN A 110 5.85 1.04 5.93
CA ASN A 110 6.28 -0.05 6.80
C ASN A 110 7.23 0.46 7.89
N TYR A 111 6.71 1.30 8.77
CA TYR A 111 7.45 1.88 9.89
C TYR A 111 7.46 0.91 11.08
N ASN A 112 8.64 0.71 11.68
CA ASN A 112 8.81 -0.06 12.89
C ASN A 112 9.78 0.67 13.83
N ALA A 113 9.23 1.24 14.91
CA ALA A 113 9.99 2.04 15.86
C ALA A 113 11.15 1.25 16.49
N THR A 114 10.88 0.02 16.91
CA THR A 114 11.89 -0.85 17.53
C THR A 114 13.02 -1.19 16.56
N ALA A 115 12.69 -1.46 15.30
CA ALA A 115 13.69 -1.73 14.27
C ALA A 115 14.59 -0.51 14.00
N ILE A 116 14.00 0.70 13.97
CA ILE A 116 14.74 1.96 13.81
C ILE A 116 15.67 2.20 15.01
N ASP A 117 15.16 2.00 16.24
CA ASP A 117 15.94 2.25 17.46
C ASP A 117 17.11 1.29 17.62
N ASN A 118 17.00 0.09 17.06
CA ASN A 118 18.05 -0.94 17.07
C ASN A 118 19.07 -0.80 15.93
N ASP A 119 18.83 0.06 14.94
CA ASP A 119 19.75 0.30 13.82
C ASP A 119 20.45 1.65 13.98
N PRO A 120 21.75 1.69 14.35
CA PRO A 120 22.49 2.94 14.59
C PRO A 120 22.54 3.86 13.36
N GLU A 121 22.54 3.31 12.14
CA GLU A 121 22.57 4.10 10.92
C GLU A 121 21.25 4.81 10.64
N ILE A 122 20.12 4.17 10.99
CA ILE A 122 18.78 4.74 10.78
C ILE A 122 18.34 5.60 11.96
N LYS A 123 18.68 5.18 13.18
CA LYS A 123 18.28 5.86 14.43
C LYS A 123 18.57 7.35 14.43
N LYS A 124 19.70 7.78 13.86
CA LYS A 124 20.08 9.21 13.75
C LYS A 124 19.09 10.06 12.93
N TYR A 125 18.22 9.41 12.13
CA TYR A 125 17.20 10.09 11.31
C TYR A 125 15.78 9.85 11.82
N ARG A 126 15.63 9.28 13.02
CA ARG A 126 14.33 8.89 13.58
C ARG A 126 13.28 10.02 13.50
N ASP A 127 13.66 11.24 13.84
CA ASP A 127 12.77 12.41 13.86
C ASP A 127 12.26 12.82 12.47
N LYS A 128 12.94 12.39 11.41
CA LYS A 128 12.53 12.62 10.02
C LYS A 128 11.60 11.51 9.51
N ILE A 129 11.62 10.31 10.13
CA ILE A 129 10.87 9.15 9.66
C ILE A 129 9.49 9.15 10.31
N ILE A 130 8.46 9.32 9.48
CA ILE A 130 7.08 9.50 9.93
C ILE A 130 6.24 8.31 9.43
N PRO A 131 5.53 7.58 10.33
CA PRO A 131 4.65 6.50 9.93
C PRO A 131 3.44 7.01 9.14
N ILE A 132 3.10 6.30 8.06
CA ILE A 132 1.88 6.54 7.28
C ILE A 132 1.06 5.26 7.15
N GLY A 133 -0.23 5.43 6.89
CA GLY A 133 -1.17 4.31 6.79
C GLY A 133 -0.94 3.40 5.57
N PRO A 134 -1.76 2.36 5.45
CA PRO A 134 -1.66 1.39 4.35
C PRO A 134 -2.00 2.06 3.03
N SER A 135 -1.24 1.72 2.00
CA SER A 135 -1.51 2.19 0.65
C SER A 135 -1.56 1.02 -0.33
N PHE A 136 -2.24 1.21 -1.43
CA PHE A 136 -2.35 0.24 -2.51
C PHE A 136 -2.49 0.95 -3.85
N PRO A 137 -2.17 0.28 -4.98
CA PRO A 137 -2.30 0.89 -6.29
C PRO A 137 -3.76 1.29 -6.57
N LEU A 138 -3.97 2.55 -6.93
CA LEU A 138 -5.25 3.11 -7.36
C LEU A 138 -5.11 3.72 -8.76
N HIS A 139 -6.23 3.73 -9.48
CA HIS A 139 -6.37 4.52 -10.68
C HIS A 139 -6.16 6.00 -10.34
N ILE A 140 -5.32 6.68 -11.12
CA ILE A 140 -5.05 8.10 -10.90
C ILE A 140 -6.17 8.93 -11.50
N GLU A 141 -6.83 9.73 -10.68
CA GLU A 141 -7.79 10.73 -11.17
C GLU A 141 -7.07 11.75 -12.07
N ASN A 142 -7.77 12.25 -13.10
CA ASN A 142 -7.16 13.14 -14.09
C ASN A 142 -5.92 12.55 -14.83
N MET A 143 -5.95 11.25 -15.11
CA MET A 143 -4.85 10.48 -15.71
C MET A 143 -4.30 11.10 -17.01
N ILE A 144 -5.10 11.90 -17.75
CA ILE A 144 -4.67 12.57 -18.98
C ILE A 144 -3.42 13.43 -18.75
N LYS A 145 -3.30 14.07 -17.59
CA LYS A 145 -2.09 14.85 -17.23
C LYS A 145 -0.83 14.01 -17.09
N PHE A 146 -1.00 12.70 -16.88
CA PHE A 146 0.10 11.75 -16.69
C PHE A 146 0.41 10.95 -17.96
N MET A 147 -0.51 10.85 -18.92
CA MET A 147 -0.31 10.07 -20.15
C MET A 147 0.98 10.41 -20.91
N PRO A 148 1.35 11.69 -21.11
CA PRO A 148 2.59 12.03 -21.80
C PRO A 148 3.86 11.49 -21.14
N ARG A 149 3.79 11.03 -19.88
CA ARG A 149 4.93 10.55 -19.07
C ARG A 149 5.16 9.07 -19.16
N VAL A 150 4.14 8.32 -19.49
CA VAL A 150 4.23 6.88 -19.74
C VAL A 150 4.51 6.56 -21.20
N LEU A 151 4.45 7.56 -22.09
CA LEU A 151 4.77 7.40 -23.50
C LEU A 151 6.30 7.46 -23.72
N PRO A 152 6.84 6.71 -24.71
CA PRO A 152 8.23 6.84 -25.11
C PRO A 152 8.54 8.29 -25.49
N GLY A 153 9.69 8.80 -25.06
CA GLY A 153 10.08 10.17 -25.36
C GLY A 153 11.55 10.44 -25.10
N LYS A 154 12.08 11.56 -25.58
CA LYS A 154 13.49 11.94 -25.43
C LYS A 154 14.03 11.92 -23.98
N ASN A 155 13.13 12.04 -22.99
CA ASN A 155 13.50 12.06 -21.57
C ASN A 155 13.21 10.75 -20.83
N ASN A 156 12.63 9.76 -21.51
CA ASN A 156 12.32 8.45 -20.94
C ASN A 156 13.07 7.41 -21.76
N ASN A 157 14.02 6.72 -21.15
CA ASN A 157 14.69 5.56 -21.77
C ASN A 157 13.77 4.32 -21.84
N TRP A 158 12.47 4.52 -22.00
CA TRP A 158 11.50 3.43 -21.98
C TRP A 158 11.23 2.92 -23.38
N THR A 159 11.21 1.62 -23.49
CA THR A 159 10.77 0.95 -24.69
C THR A 159 9.25 1.10 -24.89
N PHE A 160 8.78 0.93 -26.10
CA PHE A 160 7.35 0.91 -26.40
C PHE A 160 6.59 -0.16 -25.58
N LYS A 161 7.24 -1.31 -25.34
CA LYS A 161 6.68 -2.40 -24.51
C LYS A 161 6.47 -1.94 -23.06
N GLU A 162 7.47 -1.35 -22.44
CA GLU A 162 7.38 -0.81 -21.06
C GLU A 162 6.31 0.28 -20.94
N SER A 163 6.24 1.16 -21.92
CA SER A 163 5.23 2.22 -21.98
C SER A 163 3.81 1.63 -22.05
N LYS A 164 3.61 0.61 -22.89
CA LYS A 164 2.33 -0.12 -23.00
C LYS A 164 1.95 -0.82 -21.70
N GLU A 165 2.91 -1.49 -21.04
CA GLU A 165 2.68 -2.16 -19.76
C GLU A 165 2.26 -1.16 -18.68
N ARG A 166 2.91 -0.02 -18.59
CA ARG A 166 2.55 1.05 -17.64
C ARG A 166 1.18 1.65 -17.90
N LEU A 167 0.85 1.94 -19.16
CA LEU A 167 -0.49 2.38 -19.52
C LEU A 167 -1.53 1.34 -19.09
N ASN A 168 -1.28 0.07 -19.38
CA ASN A 168 -2.18 -1.00 -18.95
C ASN A 168 -2.35 -1.05 -17.43
N LEU A 169 -1.29 -0.90 -16.65
CA LEU A 169 -1.35 -0.85 -15.19
C LEU A 169 -2.17 0.36 -14.71
N MET A 170 -1.98 1.53 -15.30
CA MET A 170 -2.77 2.73 -14.96
C MET A 170 -4.27 2.51 -15.18
N PHE A 171 -4.66 1.84 -16.26
CA PHE A 171 -6.08 1.57 -16.55
C PHE A 171 -6.66 0.40 -15.74
N ARG A 172 -5.84 -0.57 -15.35
CA ARG A 172 -6.28 -1.77 -14.59
C ARG A 172 -6.49 -1.48 -13.11
N ASN A 173 -5.78 -0.52 -12.54
CA ASN A 173 -5.94 -0.19 -11.14
C ASN A 173 -7.38 0.26 -10.83
N PRO A 174 -7.98 -0.17 -9.71
CA PRO A 174 -9.34 0.21 -9.36
C PRO A 174 -9.43 1.69 -9.00
N ARG A 175 -10.56 2.31 -9.29
CA ARG A 175 -10.91 3.61 -8.71
C ARG A 175 -11.35 3.42 -7.26
N LEU A 176 -11.07 4.38 -6.42
CA LEU A 176 -11.51 4.32 -5.01
C LEU A 176 -13.05 4.28 -4.90
N SER A 177 -13.75 5.05 -5.73
CA SER A 177 -15.22 5.04 -5.80
C SER A 177 -15.78 3.66 -6.16
N TYR A 178 -15.10 2.91 -7.05
CA TYR A 178 -15.49 1.54 -7.37
C TYR A 178 -15.36 0.62 -6.16
N LEU A 179 -14.25 0.69 -5.41
CA LEU A 179 -14.07 -0.13 -4.19
C LEU A 179 -15.11 0.21 -3.12
N ARG A 180 -15.39 1.50 -2.90
CA ARG A 180 -16.44 1.95 -1.97
C ARG A 180 -17.83 1.46 -2.42
N GLY A 181 -18.12 1.46 -3.72
CA GLY A 181 -19.37 0.93 -4.28
C GLY A 181 -19.56 -0.56 -4.06
N LEU A 182 -18.46 -1.33 -3.98
CA LEU A 182 -18.52 -2.77 -3.70
C LEU A 182 -18.86 -3.13 -2.24
N ARG A 183 -18.88 -2.17 -1.31
CA ARG A 183 -19.24 -2.41 0.09
C ARG A 183 -20.66 -2.98 0.28
N ASN A 184 -21.55 -2.66 -0.65
CA ASN A 184 -22.94 -3.11 -0.63
C ASN A 184 -23.18 -4.38 -1.47
N THR A 185 -22.11 -5.08 -1.87
CA THR A 185 -22.24 -6.34 -2.63
C THR A 185 -22.81 -7.42 -1.74
N GLU A 186 -23.80 -8.15 -2.24
CA GLU A 186 -24.35 -9.34 -1.58
C GLU A 186 -23.24 -10.40 -1.38
N THR A 187 -23.19 -10.99 -0.18
CA THR A 187 -22.15 -11.95 0.19
C THR A 187 -22.68 -13.39 0.09
N ASP A 188 -22.13 -14.14 -0.85
CA ASP A 188 -22.47 -15.55 -1.12
C ASP A 188 -21.26 -16.50 -0.98
N LEU A 189 -20.06 -15.94 -0.82
CA LEU A 189 -18.85 -16.70 -0.49
C LEU A 189 -18.55 -16.59 1.01
N ASN A 190 -18.17 -17.68 1.64
CA ASN A 190 -17.69 -17.61 3.02
C ASN A 190 -16.31 -16.94 3.08
N VAL A 191 -15.38 -17.37 2.23
CA VAL A 191 -14.02 -16.81 2.15
C VAL A 191 -13.55 -16.73 0.70
N PHE A 192 -12.91 -15.63 0.36
CA PHE A 192 -12.05 -15.49 -0.83
C PHE A 192 -10.64 -15.15 -0.39
N PHE A 193 -9.71 -16.12 -0.50
CA PHE A 193 -8.32 -15.96 -0.10
C PHE A 193 -7.39 -16.47 -1.21
N VAL A 194 -7.23 -15.66 -2.26
CA VAL A 194 -6.32 -15.95 -3.37
C VAL A 194 -5.14 -14.99 -3.30
N MET A 195 -3.94 -15.55 -3.24
CA MET A 195 -2.70 -14.83 -3.00
C MET A 195 -1.67 -15.11 -4.09
N PRO A 196 -0.80 -14.15 -4.42
CA PRO A 196 0.33 -14.43 -5.30
C PRO A 196 1.30 -15.41 -4.61
N TYR A 197 1.90 -16.30 -5.42
CA TYR A 197 3.03 -17.12 -5.00
C TYR A 197 4.33 -16.38 -5.26
N TYR A 198 5.16 -16.22 -4.25
CA TYR A 198 6.47 -15.54 -4.36
C TYR A 198 7.61 -16.55 -4.30
N PRO A 199 8.30 -16.87 -5.41
CA PRO A 199 9.33 -17.93 -5.44
C PRO A 199 10.42 -17.81 -4.37
N ASN A 200 10.80 -16.57 -4.07
CA ASN A 200 11.89 -16.25 -3.13
C ASN A 200 11.40 -16.01 -1.68
N GLN A 201 10.11 -16.25 -1.39
CA GLN A 201 9.50 -16.01 -0.07
C GLN A 201 8.94 -17.32 0.50
N LYS A 202 9.82 -18.30 0.71
CA LYS A 202 9.42 -19.66 1.13
C LYS A 202 8.58 -19.65 2.42
N ILE A 203 9.02 -18.96 3.45
CA ILE A 203 8.34 -18.89 4.76
C ILE A 203 6.94 -18.30 4.59
N LEU A 204 6.81 -17.21 3.83
CA LEU A 204 5.51 -16.57 3.56
C LEU A 204 4.56 -17.47 2.79
N ASN A 205 5.05 -18.16 1.75
CA ASN A 205 4.25 -19.09 0.97
C ASN A 205 3.78 -20.28 1.80
N GLU A 206 4.66 -20.83 2.65
CA GLU A 206 4.33 -21.94 3.53
C GLU A 206 3.26 -21.53 4.55
N PHE A 207 3.41 -20.39 5.19
CA PHE A 207 2.40 -19.86 6.10
C PHE A 207 1.02 -19.73 5.42
N ARG A 208 0.99 -19.17 4.20
CA ARG A 208 -0.25 -19.04 3.41
C ARG A 208 -0.85 -20.39 3.06
N PHE A 209 -0.01 -21.36 2.72
CA PHE A 209 -0.43 -22.71 2.43
C PHE A 209 -1.07 -23.40 3.66
N GLU A 210 -0.46 -23.27 4.83
CA GLU A 210 -1.04 -23.80 6.07
C GLU A 210 -2.34 -23.11 6.45
N VAL A 211 -2.48 -21.80 6.23
CA VAL A 211 -3.78 -21.09 6.38
C VAL A 211 -4.83 -21.68 5.45
N MET A 212 -4.49 -21.96 4.19
CA MET A 212 -5.44 -22.56 3.23
C MET A 212 -5.90 -23.96 3.67
N LYS A 213 -4.98 -24.80 4.17
CA LYS A 213 -5.29 -26.13 4.72
C LYS A 213 -6.22 -26.03 5.94
N ALA A 214 -5.87 -25.14 6.86
CA ALA A 214 -6.69 -24.91 8.05
C ALA A 214 -8.11 -24.42 7.70
N LEU A 215 -8.22 -23.50 6.73
CA LEU A 215 -9.53 -23.05 6.23
C LEU A 215 -10.35 -24.18 5.63
N GLN A 216 -9.75 -25.07 4.82
CA GLN A 216 -10.45 -26.24 4.29
C GLN A 216 -10.97 -27.17 5.37
N LYS A 217 -10.22 -27.29 6.47
CA LYS A 217 -10.59 -28.11 7.62
C LYS A 217 -11.79 -27.53 8.38
N HIS A 218 -11.79 -26.21 8.63
CA HIS A 218 -12.77 -25.54 9.50
C HIS A 218 -13.97 -24.94 8.75
N VAL A 219 -13.80 -24.51 7.51
CA VAL A 219 -14.85 -23.88 6.70
C VAL A 219 -15.22 -24.81 5.55
N LYS A 220 -16.38 -25.48 5.64
CA LYS A 220 -16.74 -26.61 4.76
C LYS A 220 -17.18 -26.22 3.35
N THR A 221 -17.72 -25.02 3.15
CA THR A 221 -18.39 -24.64 1.91
C THR A 221 -18.06 -23.21 1.46
N ASN A 222 -18.30 -22.93 0.18
CA ASN A 222 -18.22 -21.60 -0.40
C ASN A 222 -16.86 -20.91 -0.19
N LEU A 223 -15.77 -21.69 -0.42
CA LEU A 223 -14.39 -21.22 -0.36
C LEU A 223 -13.81 -21.06 -1.77
N ILE A 224 -13.16 -19.96 -2.00
CA ILE A 224 -12.21 -19.77 -3.11
C ILE A 224 -10.86 -19.40 -2.49
N ILE A 225 -10.00 -20.39 -2.36
CA ILE A 225 -8.70 -20.23 -1.68
C ILE A 225 -7.60 -20.80 -2.54
N GLY A 226 -6.42 -20.15 -2.54
CA GLY A 226 -5.27 -20.69 -3.26
C GLY A 226 -4.24 -19.66 -3.67
N PHE A 227 -3.32 -20.11 -4.49
CA PHE A 227 -2.28 -19.31 -5.11
C PHE A 227 -2.65 -18.99 -6.56
N ALA A 228 -2.51 -17.73 -6.95
CA ALA A 228 -2.50 -17.29 -8.34
C ALA A 228 -1.03 -17.14 -8.79
N PRO A 229 -0.41 -18.20 -9.34
CA PRO A 229 1.00 -18.21 -9.63
C PRO A 229 1.33 -17.51 -10.96
N THR A 230 2.52 -16.91 -11.02
CA THR A 230 3.12 -16.42 -12.28
C THR A 230 4.09 -17.44 -12.90
N GLN A 231 4.35 -18.54 -12.21
CA GLN A 231 5.18 -19.67 -12.61
C GLN A 231 4.63 -20.96 -12.01
N LYS A 232 5.11 -22.12 -12.48
CA LYS A 232 4.68 -23.43 -11.95
C LYS A 232 4.86 -23.52 -10.43
N LEU A 233 3.81 -23.93 -9.73
CA LEU A 233 3.84 -24.17 -8.30
C LEU A 233 4.65 -25.44 -7.96
N PRO A 234 5.24 -25.51 -6.74
CA PRO A 234 5.72 -26.77 -6.18
C PRO A 234 4.60 -27.81 -6.13
N GLU A 235 4.96 -29.09 -6.27
CA GLU A 235 3.98 -30.18 -6.37
C GLU A 235 2.97 -30.20 -5.21
N ASN A 236 3.46 -30.02 -3.98
CA ASN A 236 2.63 -29.98 -2.77
C ASN A 236 1.67 -28.76 -2.70
N HIS A 237 1.90 -27.70 -3.49
CA HIS A 237 1.04 -26.51 -3.54
C HIS A 237 0.06 -26.51 -4.71
N GLN A 238 0.21 -27.41 -5.69
CA GLN A 238 -0.61 -27.46 -6.91
C GLN A 238 -2.10 -27.66 -6.63
N TYR A 239 -2.44 -28.37 -5.55
CA TYR A 239 -3.84 -28.54 -5.14
C TYR A 239 -4.57 -27.20 -4.88
N PHE A 240 -3.83 -26.16 -4.48
CA PHE A 240 -4.36 -24.82 -4.26
C PHE A 240 -4.09 -23.84 -5.41
N GLU A 241 -3.84 -24.35 -6.63
CA GLU A 241 -3.67 -23.47 -7.77
C GLU A 241 -5.00 -22.81 -8.17
N GLN A 242 -4.96 -21.49 -8.33
CA GLN A 242 -6.08 -20.68 -8.78
C GLN A 242 -5.68 -19.87 -10.02
N PRO A 243 -6.63 -19.52 -10.90
CA PRO A 243 -6.33 -18.66 -12.02
C PRO A 243 -5.86 -17.28 -11.55
N VAL A 244 -5.09 -16.60 -12.40
CA VAL A 244 -4.79 -15.17 -12.21
C VAL A 244 -6.05 -14.40 -12.58
N TYR A 245 -6.74 -13.90 -11.58
CA TYR A 245 -7.96 -13.14 -11.77
C TYR A 245 -7.68 -11.76 -12.36
N GLU A 246 -8.53 -11.34 -13.29
CA GLU A 246 -8.60 -9.95 -13.69
C GLU A 246 -8.96 -9.09 -12.45
N MET A 247 -8.40 -7.88 -12.35
CA MET A 247 -8.51 -7.01 -11.18
C MET A 247 -9.98 -6.79 -10.73
N ARG A 248 -10.89 -6.55 -11.69
CA ARG A 248 -12.32 -6.37 -11.36
C ARG A 248 -12.96 -7.62 -10.79
N THR A 249 -12.68 -8.77 -11.38
CA THR A 249 -13.17 -10.09 -10.90
C THR A 249 -12.60 -10.39 -9.53
N TYR A 250 -11.31 -10.11 -9.31
CA TYR A 250 -10.67 -10.25 -8.02
C TYR A 250 -11.39 -9.45 -6.93
N PHE A 251 -11.62 -8.14 -7.15
CA PHE A 251 -12.30 -7.30 -6.15
C PHE A 251 -13.77 -7.66 -5.96
N ARG A 252 -14.48 -8.11 -7.01
CA ARG A 252 -15.84 -8.62 -6.87
C ARG A 252 -15.89 -9.88 -5.98
N ASN A 253 -15.00 -10.85 -6.21
CA ASN A 253 -14.96 -12.05 -5.38
C ASN A 253 -14.60 -11.71 -3.93
N LEU A 254 -13.68 -10.79 -3.74
CA LEU A 254 -13.32 -10.29 -2.42
C LEU A 254 -14.51 -9.59 -1.73
N ALA A 255 -15.28 -8.79 -2.47
CA ALA A 255 -16.49 -8.14 -1.95
C ALA A 255 -17.61 -9.15 -1.61
N ARG A 256 -17.76 -10.21 -2.41
CA ARG A 256 -18.72 -11.30 -2.16
C ARG A 256 -18.36 -12.17 -0.96
N SER A 257 -17.13 -12.12 -0.44
CA SER A 257 -16.75 -12.91 0.73
C SER A 257 -17.38 -12.34 2.01
N LYS A 258 -17.85 -13.21 2.92
CA LYS A 258 -18.35 -12.83 4.24
C LYS A 258 -17.22 -12.39 5.16
N VAL A 259 -16.09 -13.11 5.12
CA VAL A 259 -14.89 -12.81 5.91
C VAL A 259 -13.69 -12.74 4.98
N ALA A 260 -12.85 -11.75 5.17
CA ALA A 260 -11.57 -11.59 4.49
C ALA A 260 -10.42 -11.98 5.41
N ILE A 261 -9.33 -12.48 4.82
CA ILE A 261 -8.15 -12.91 5.57
C ILE A 261 -6.98 -12.00 5.26
N TYR A 262 -6.30 -11.55 6.31
CA TYR A 262 -5.07 -10.79 6.22
C TYR A 262 -3.87 -11.64 6.63
N VAL A 263 -2.88 -11.70 5.76
CA VAL A 263 -1.55 -12.25 6.03
C VAL A 263 -0.52 -11.17 5.70
N ARG A 264 0.47 -11.02 6.57
CA ARG A 264 1.58 -10.07 6.37
C ARG A 264 2.22 -10.27 5.00
N GLY A 265 2.81 -9.21 4.50
CA GLY A 265 3.53 -9.21 3.23
C GLY A 265 4.95 -9.79 3.32
N PRO A 266 5.74 -9.73 2.24
CA PRO A 266 7.16 -10.04 2.29
C PRO A 266 7.85 -9.25 3.40
N HIS A 267 8.90 -9.85 3.99
CA HIS A 267 9.71 -9.23 5.05
C HIS A 267 8.91 -8.78 6.28
N ASP A 268 7.83 -9.50 6.59
CA ASP A 268 6.91 -9.18 7.70
C ASP A 268 6.23 -7.82 7.54
N GLY A 269 6.21 -7.32 6.31
CA GLY A 269 5.68 -6.00 5.96
C GLY A 269 4.16 -5.92 5.96
N LEU A 270 3.64 -4.70 6.05
CA LEU A 270 2.23 -4.41 5.79
C LEU A 270 1.91 -4.70 4.33
N SER A 271 1.07 -5.70 4.11
CA SER A 271 0.59 -5.98 2.77
C SER A 271 -0.38 -4.89 2.30
N SER A 272 -0.24 -4.46 1.04
CA SER A 272 -1.20 -3.56 0.38
C SER A 272 -2.65 -4.10 0.43
N LYS A 273 -2.81 -5.39 0.66
CA LYS A 273 -4.07 -6.08 0.88
C LYS A 273 -4.85 -5.46 2.04
N LEU A 274 -4.19 -5.08 3.15
CA LEU A 274 -4.86 -4.48 4.30
C LEU A 274 -5.62 -3.21 3.89
N GLY A 275 -4.98 -2.31 3.15
CA GLY A 275 -5.65 -1.10 2.65
C GLY A 275 -6.84 -1.42 1.74
N GLN A 276 -6.73 -2.42 0.87
CA GLN A 276 -7.82 -2.87 0.01
C GLN A 276 -9.01 -3.43 0.80
N LEU A 277 -8.74 -4.28 1.81
CA LEU A 277 -9.77 -4.88 2.66
C LEU A 277 -10.52 -3.83 3.48
N LEU A 278 -9.79 -2.87 4.04
CA LEU A 278 -10.37 -1.73 4.76
C LEU A 278 -11.20 -0.85 3.83
N ALA A 279 -10.71 -0.55 2.62
CA ALA A 279 -11.44 0.23 1.62
C ALA A 279 -12.76 -0.45 1.20
N LEU A 280 -12.78 -1.78 1.13
CA LEU A 280 -13.97 -2.59 0.87
C LEU A 280 -14.88 -2.74 2.09
N GLY A 281 -14.46 -2.29 3.27
CA GLY A 281 -15.23 -2.46 4.50
C GLY A 281 -15.45 -3.95 4.83
N LYS A 282 -14.48 -4.82 4.61
CA LYS A 282 -14.62 -6.25 4.92
C LYS A 282 -14.40 -6.52 6.41
N PRO A 283 -15.14 -7.45 7.02
CA PRO A 283 -14.72 -8.05 8.28
C PRO A 283 -13.42 -8.83 8.01
N ILE A 284 -12.41 -8.64 8.83
CA ILE A 284 -11.06 -9.18 8.59
C ILE A 284 -10.66 -10.05 9.79
N ILE A 285 -10.07 -11.20 9.52
CA ILE A 285 -9.33 -11.99 10.49
C ILE A 285 -7.91 -12.17 9.95
N GLY A 286 -6.90 -11.99 10.78
CA GLY A 286 -5.55 -12.11 10.27
C GLY A 286 -4.44 -12.00 11.29
N GLN A 287 -3.22 -12.03 10.74
CA GLN A 287 -2.00 -11.95 11.51
C GLN A 287 -1.87 -10.61 12.25
N THR A 288 -1.19 -10.67 13.40
CA THR A 288 -0.79 -9.48 14.17
C THR A 288 -0.06 -8.48 13.28
N ILE A 289 -0.45 -7.22 13.37
CA ILE A 289 0.23 -6.14 12.65
C ILE A 289 1.45 -5.70 13.45
N HIS A 290 2.63 -5.87 12.90
CA HIS A 290 3.91 -5.52 13.58
C HIS A 290 4.36 -4.10 13.27
N ASN A 291 4.10 -3.62 12.06
CA ASN A 291 4.51 -2.29 11.61
C ASN A 291 3.40 -1.27 11.80
N ASN A 292 3.75 -0.03 12.13
CA ASN A 292 2.79 1.07 12.37
C ASN A 292 1.75 0.75 13.46
N LYS A 293 2.12 0.00 14.48
CA LYS A 293 1.20 -0.43 15.56
C LYS A 293 0.37 0.72 16.13
N GLU A 294 0.99 1.86 16.32
CA GLU A 294 0.38 3.07 16.89
C GLU A 294 -0.77 3.62 16.03
N LEU A 295 -0.74 3.37 14.70
CA LEU A 295 -1.81 3.80 13.80
C LEU A 295 -3.01 2.86 13.83
N TYR A 296 -2.78 1.56 14.03
CA TYR A 296 -3.82 0.54 13.91
C TYR A 296 -4.49 0.22 15.24
N TYR A 297 -3.73 -0.10 16.27
CA TYR A 297 -4.27 -0.59 17.54
C TYR A 297 -4.92 0.48 18.43
N GLN A 298 -5.02 1.72 17.95
CA GLN A 298 -5.93 2.72 18.53
C GLN A 298 -7.42 2.39 18.31
N ASN A 299 -7.73 1.49 17.37
CA ASN A 299 -9.08 0.98 17.16
C ASN A 299 -9.23 -0.35 17.91
N PRO A 300 -10.11 -0.44 18.94
CA PRO A 300 -10.30 -1.66 19.72
C PRO A 300 -10.66 -2.89 18.88
N PHE A 301 -11.41 -2.70 17.80
CA PHE A 301 -11.78 -3.80 16.90
C PHE A 301 -10.57 -4.43 16.20
N PHE A 302 -9.46 -3.72 16.05
CA PHE A 302 -8.26 -4.27 15.43
C PHE A 302 -7.53 -5.25 16.36
N ASN A 303 -7.67 -5.11 17.68
CA ASN A 303 -7.13 -6.08 18.64
C ASN A 303 -7.82 -7.45 18.53
N GLU A 304 -9.08 -7.48 18.09
CA GLU A 304 -9.81 -8.74 17.88
C GLU A 304 -9.59 -9.30 16.47
N GLN A 305 -9.37 -8.47 15.47
CA GLN A 305 -9.23 -8.87 14.07
C GLN A 305 -7.80 -9.30 13.70
N PHE A 306 -6.79 -8.70 14.33
CA PHE A 306 -5.37 -8.87 13.98
C PHE A 306 -4.56 -9.36 15.18
N ALA A 307 -4.86 -10.58 15.65
CA ALA A 307 -4.26 -11.17 16.84
C ALA A 307 -3.76 -12.61 16.64
N TYR A 308 -3.76 -13.13 15.40
CA TYR A 308 -3.63 -14.57 15.18
C TYR A 308 -2.40 -14.88 14.34
N ASP A 309 -1.31 -15.35 14.97
CA ASP A 309 -0.09 -15.68 14.26
C ASP A 309 0.04 -17.18 13.89
N GLU A 310 -0.94 -18.00 14.32
CA GLU A 310 -1.02 -19.41 13.95
C GLU A 310 -2.10 -19.65 12.89
N PRO A 311 -1.83 -20.42 11.81
CA PRO A 311 -2.78 -20.70 10.74
C PRO A 311 -4.10 -21.33 11.22
N GLU A 312 -4.01 -22.24 12.18
CA GLU A 312 -5.17 -22.92 12.76
C GLU A 312 -6.09 -21.97 13.52
N ASP A 313 -5.52 -20.99 14.24
CA ASP A 313 -6.30 -20.01 14.99
C ASP A 313 -6.99 -19.00 14.06
N ILE A 314 -6.34 -18.59 12.96
CA ILE A 314 -6.97 -17.79 11.91
C ILE A 314 -8.22 -18.52 11.40
N ALA A 315 -8.10 -19.81 11.06
CA ALA A 315 -9.22 -20.57 10.48
C ALA A 315 -10.38 -20.77 11.47
N LYS A 316 -10.08 -21.04 12.76
CA LYS A 316 -11.10 -21.14 13.81
C LYS A 316 -11.84 -19.82 14.02
N GLN A 317 -11.11 -18.69 14.04
CA GLN A 317 -11.74 -17.37 14.19
C GLN A 317 -12.58 -16.99 12.98
N VAL A 318 -12.16 -17.38 11.77
CA VAL A 318 -13.00 -17.24 10.58
C VAL A 318 -14.29 -18.06 10.72
N GLN A 319 -14.19 -19.31 11.17
CA GLN A 319 -15.37 -20.17 11.41
C GLN A 319 -16.31 -19.54 12.45
N GLU A 320 -15.76 -19.06 13.56
CA GLU A 320 -16.54 -18.38 14.61
C GLU A 320 -17.24 -17.13 14.06
N LEU A 321 -16.53 -16.29 13.33
CA LEU A 321 -17.10 -15.07 12.79
C LEU A 321 -18.19 -15.33 11.74
N LEU A 322 -18.10 -16.43 11.00
CA LEU A 322 -19.16 -16.88 10.08
C LEU A 322 -20.46 -17.31 10.81
N GLN A 323 -20.35 -17.72 12.07
CA GLN A 323 -21.49 -18.07 12.91
C GLN A 323 -22.11 -16.84 13.61
N HIS A 324 -21.42 -15.71 13.63
CA HIS A 324 -21.83 -14.46 14.27
C HIS A 324 -21.93 -13.30 13.27
N PRO A 325 -22.95 -13.29 12.39
CA PRO A 325 -23.08 -12.28 11.32
C PRO A 325 -23.20 -10.84 11.84
N GLU A 326 -23.75 -10.64 13.04
CA GLU A 326 -23.83 -9.33 13.71
C GLU A 326 -22.44 -8.79 14.10
N LYS A 327 -21.55 -9.66 14.59
CA LYS A 327 -20.15 -9.33 14.88
C LYS A 327 -19.40 -9.01 13.59
N ALA A 328 -19.60 -9.81 12.54
CA ALA A 328 -19.02 -9.56 11.23
C ALA A 328 -19.47 -8.20 10.65
N ALA A 329 -20.75 -7.88 10.75
CA ALA A 329 -21.29 -6.58 10.31
C ALA A 329 -20.68 -5.40 11.11
N SER A 330 -20.49 -5.58 12.42
CA SER A 330 -19.80 -4.60 13.29
C SER A 330 -18.36 -4.33 12.82
N PHE A 331 -17.60 -5.40 12.56
CA PHE A 331 -16.24 -5.28 12.04
C PHE A 331 -16.21 -4.61 10.67
N ALA A 332 -17.11 -5.00 9.75
CA ALA A 332 -17.22 -4.39 8.43
C ALA A 332 -17.45 -2.88 8.50
N LYS A 333 -18.40 -2.45 9.33
CA LYS A 333 -18.71 -1.03 9.55
C LYS A 333 -17.52 -0.26 10.17
N ALA A 334 -16.87 -0.86 11.18
CA ALA A 334 -15.72 -0.26 11.83
C ALA A 334 -14.54 -0.12 10.84
N ASN A 335 -14.27 -1.12 10.01
CA ASN A 335 -13.21 -1.12 9.02
C ASN A 335 -13.45 -0.07 7.92
N ALA A 336 -14.67 0.01 7.38
CA ALA A 336 -15.05 1.02 6.41
C ALA A 336 -14.89 2.44 6.98
N ASN A 337 -15.38 2.67 8.20
CA ASN A 337 -15.24 3.96 8.89
C ASN A 337 -13.76 4.30 9.15
N THR A 338 -12.98 3.34 9.63
CA THR A 338 -11.54 3.55 9.86
C THR A 338 -10.80 3.90 8.59
N PHE A 339 -11.11 3.23 7.47
CA PHE A 339 -10.55 3.60 6.19
C PHE A 339 -10.91 5.04 5.80
N ASP A 340 -12.19 5.38 5.83
CA ASP A 340 -12.66 6.69 5.36
C ASP A 340 -12.19 7.85 6.24
N THR A 341 -12.01 7.63 7.57
CA THR A 341 -11.64 8.70 8.51
C THR A 341 -10.16 8.74 8.88
N LYS A 342 -9.38 7.66 8.62
CA LYS A 342 -7.98 7.59 9.05
C LYS A 342 -7.00 7.26 7.92
N PHE A 343 -7.42 6.45 6.93
CA PHE A 343 -6.51 5.82 5.97
C PHE A 343 -6.86 6.04 4.51
N SER A 344 -7.92 6.76 4.18
CA SER A 344 -8.20 7.10 2.76
C SER A 344 -7.10 7.99 2.18
N PRO A 345 -6.94 8.03 0.84
CA PRO A 345 -5.94 8.88 0.18
C PRO A 345 -6.00 10.33 0.66
N GLU A 346 -7.20 10.87 0.75
CA GLU A 346 -7.46 12.25 1.15
C GLU A 346 -6.98 12.51 2.59
N ILE A 347 -7.35 11.64 3.52
CA ILE A 347 -6.98 11.80 4.95
C ILE A 347 -5.49 11.55 5.17
N THR A 348 -4.93 10.53 4.51
CA THR A 348 -3.49 10.24 4.62
C THR A 348 -2.66 11.41 4.11
N VAL A 349 -3.04 11.98 2.95
CA VAL A 349 -2.33 13.11 2.37
C VAL A 349 -2.58 14.41 3.13
N SER A 350 -3.78 14.64 3.66
CA SER A 350 -4.04 15.77 4.57
C SER A 350 -3.02 15.83 5.71
N LYS A 351 -2.76 14.68 6.38
CA LYS A 351 -1.77 14.60 7.47
C LYS A 351 -0.33 14.89 6.99
N ILE A 352 0.00 14.43 5.77
CA ILE A 352 1.29 14.76 5.15
C ILE A 352 1.37 16.27 4.94
N ILE A 353 0.36 16.89 4.34
CA ILE A 353 0.31 18.32 4.04
C ILE A 353 0.39 19.15 5.32
N GLU A 354 -0.39 18.81 6.35
CA GLU A 354 -0.31 19.46 7.65
C GLU A 354 1.14 19.48 8.15
N LYS A 355 1.84 18.34 8.06
CA LYS A 355 3.25 18.26 8.45
C LYS A 355 4.20 19.06 7.58
N LEU A 356 3.87 19.29 6.30
CA LEU A 356 4.70 20.11 5.41
C LEU A 356 4.57 21.62 5.71
N PHE A 357 3.42 22.04 6.22
CA PHE A 357 3.14 23.44 6.55
C PHE A 357 3.57 23.82 7.98
N ASP A 358 3.84 22.82 8.87
CA ASP A 358 4.49 23.01 10.19
C ASP A 358 5.98 23.39 10.02
#